data_005702d23ffa0dd25d497e9a4b39db8b
#
_entry.id   005702d23ffa0dd25d497e9a4b39db8b
#
_cell.length_a   1.000
_cell.length_b   1.000
_cell.length_c   1.000
_cell.angle_alpha   90.00
_cell.angle_beta   90.00
_cell.angle_gamma   90.00
#
_symmetry.space_group_name_H-M   'P 1'
#
loop_
_entity.id
_entity.type
_entity.pdbx_description
1 polymer ?
#
loop_
_entity_poly.entity_id
_entity_poly.type
_entity_poly.pdbx_seq_one_letter_code
_entity_poly.pdbx_strand_id
1 'polypeptide(L)'
;MLPSLGIRYARVVGDTHDFAIPNDFMTWKSTCHHTHQLLEDGKRFAALFKTQYLYMMYVWGHSFEFTCEADWEQMERFCDLVAGREDTWYATNIEIVDYLEDARRLQFTVAADIVHNPAARSIWIEVDGDRIEIPGGATVQLS
;
A
#
# COMPACT_ATOMS: atom_id res chain seq x y z
N MET A 1 1.16 -15.17 19.28
CA MET A 1 2.54 -15.76 19.28
C MET A 1 3.49 -15.01 18.35
N LEU A 2 3.22 -14.80 17.04
CA LEU A 2 4.16 -14.10 16.13
C LEU A 2 4.53 -12.67 16.57
N PRO A 3 3.58 -11.79 17.00
CA PRO A 3 3.93 -10.44 17.44
C PRO A 3 4.87 -10.40 18.66
N SER A 4 4.75 -11.37 19.57
CA SER A 4 5.65 -11.45 20.75
C SER A 4 7.11 -11.78 20.39
N LEU A 5 7.36 -12.22 19.16
CA LEU A 5 8.69 -12.46 18.59
C LEU A 5 9.20 -11.28 17.73
N GLY A 6 8.51 -10.15 17.75
CA GLY A 6 8.85 -8.97 16.95
C GLY A 6 8.46 -9.06 15.47
N ILE A 7 7.66 -10.06 15.08
CA ILE A 7 7.14 -10.18 13.71
C ILE A 7 5.96 -9.23 13.57
N ARG A 8 6.02 -8.31 12.61
CA ARG A 8 5.04 -7.24 12.42
C ARG A 8 4.07 -7.50 11.26
N TYR A 9 4.45 -8.34 10.32
CA TYR A 9 3.57 -8.77 9.23
C TYR A 9 3.91 -10.19 8.78
N ALA A 10 2.93 -10.85 8.19
CA ALA A 10 3.10 -12.18 7.60
C ALA A 10 2.17 -12.34 6.41
N ARG A 11 2.72 -12.75 5.26
CA ARG A 11 1.90 -13.08 4.10
C ARG A 11 1.25 -14.44 4.28
N VAL A 12 -0.02 -14.53 3.95
CA VAL A 12 -0.76 -15.80 3.83
C VAL A 12 -1.07 -16.09 2.36
N VAL A 13 -1.26 -17.36 2.04
CA VAL A 13 -1.58 -17.81 0.67
C VAL A 13 -3.01 -17.39 0.29
N GLY A 14 -3.18 -17.00 -0.94
CA GLY A 14 -4.47 -16.65 -1.56
C GLY A 14 -4.45 -15.26 -2.20
N ASP A 15 -5.14 -15.17 -3.31
CA ASP A 15 -5.29 -13.94 -4.08
C ASP A 15 -6.61 -13.26 -3.71
N THR A 16 -6.60 -11.94 -3.64
CA THR A 16 -7.79 -11.14 -3.37
C THR A 16 -8.39 -10.57 -4.63
N HIS A 17 -7.56 -10.34 -5.67
CA HIS A 17 -7.88 -9.53 -6.84
C HIS A 17 -8.49 -8.17 -6.47
N ASP A 18 -8.09 -7.64 -5.31
CA ASP A 18 -8.53 -6.38 -4.71
C ASP A 18 -7.30 -5.52 -4.38
N PHE A 19 -7.53 -4.24 -4.18
CA PHE A 19 -6.49 -3.23 -3.90
C PHE A 19 -6.66 -2.60 -2.52
N ALA A 20 -7.52 -3.14 -1.68
CA ALA A 20 -7.75 -2.64 -0.34
C ALA A 20 -6.50 -2.85 0.56
N ILE A 21 -6.24 -1.86 1.42
CA ILE A 21 -5.23 -2.00 2.47
C ILE A 21 -5.69 -3.06 3.48
N PRO A 22 -4.82 -4.01 3.88
CA PRO A 22 -5.22 -5.04 4.83
C PRO A 22 -5.52 -4.45 6.21
N ASN A 23 -6.56 -4.94 6.85
CA ASN A 23 -6.89 -4.58 8.23
C ASN A 23 -5.90 -5.20 9.23
N ASP A 24 -5.40 -6.39 8.92
CA ASP A 24 -4.46 -7.15 9.74
C ASP A 24 -3.24 -7.57 8.90
N PHE A 25 -2.09 -7.00 9.23
CA PHE A 25 -0.82 -7.35 8.57
C PHE A 25 -0.32 -8.76 8.89
N MET A 26 -0.83 -9.41 9.93
CA MET A 26 -0.46 -10.80 10.27
C MET A 26 -1.14 -11.83 9.36
N THR A 27 -2.16 -11.43 8.61
CA THR A 27 -2.89 -12.25 7.65
C THR A 27 -2.95 -11.59 6.26
N TRP A 28 -1.87 -10.95 5.86
CA TRP A 28 -1.78 -10.14 4.64
C TRP A 28 -1.85 -11.04 3.39
N LYS A 29 -2.93 -10.91 2.64
CA LYS A 29 -3.08 -11.56 1.33
C LYS A 29 -2.54 -10.66 0.23
N SER A 30 -2.02 -11.29 -0.83
CA SER A 30 -1.62 -10.59 -2.04
C SER A 30 -2.83 -10.20 -2.90
N THR A 31 -2.65 -9.22 -3.79
CA THR A 31 -3.59 -8.96 -4.88
C THR A 31 -3.65 -10.18 -5.78
N CYS A 32 -2.49 -10.65 -6.29
CA CYS A 32 -2.41 -11.86 -7.11
C CYS A 32 -1.03 -12.51 -7.03
N HIS A 33 -0.98 -13.79 -7.37
CA HIS A 33 0.23 -14.46 -7.79
C HIS A 33 0.58 -14.03 -9.22
N HIS A 34 1.87 -13.96 -9.59
CA HIS A 34 2.29 -13.47 -10.92
C HIS A 34 1.73 -14.30 -12.09
N THR A 35 1.34 -15.55 -11.84
CA THR A 35 0.68 -16.41 -12.85
C THR A 35 -0.84 -16.25 -12.91
N HIS A 36 -1.45 -15.46 -12.01
CA HIS A 36 -2.89 -15.30 -11.88
C HIS A 36 -3.34 -13.88 -12.24
N GLN A 37 -3.91 -13.69 -13.43
CA GLN A 37 -4.52 -12.43 -13.90
C GLN A 37 -3.66 -11.16 -13.73
N LEU A 38 -2.32 -11.31 -13.68
CA LEU A 38 -1.36 -10.24 -13.37
C LEU A 38 -1.59 -8.97 -14.21
N LEU A 39 -1.69 -9.12 -15.53
CA LEU A 39 -1.86 -7.98 -16.44
C LEU A 39 -3.25 -7.34 -16.32
N GLU A 40 -4.27 -8.12 -16.01
CA GLU A 40 -5.63 -7.61 -15.82
C GLU A 40 -5.71 -6.79 -14.52
N ASP A 41 -5.21 -7.34 -13.43
CA ASP A 41 -5.15 -6.63 -12.15
C ASP A 41 -4.25 -5.38 -12.26
N GLY A 42 -3.12 -5.47 -12.95
CA GLY A 42 -2.25 -4.32 -13.21
C GLY A 42 -2.94 -3.21 -13.97
N LYS A 43 -3.71 -3.53 -15.02
CA LYS A 43 -4.52 -2.54 -15.77
C LYS A 43 -5.61 -1.91 -14.90
N ARG A 44 -6.28 -2.71 -14.09
CA ARG A 44 -7.31 -2.21 -13.16
C ARG A 44 -6.69 -1.27 -12.13
N PHE A 45 -5.53 -1.64 -11.56
CA PHE A 45 -4.80 -0.80 -10.61
C PHE A 45 -4.35 0.52 -11.25
N ALA A 46 -3.74 0.46 -12.43
CA ALA A 46 -3.29 1.64 -13.16
C ALA A 46 -4.42 2.58 -13.59
N ALA A 47 -5.65 2.06 -13.70
CA ALA A 47 -6.85 2.84 -14.06
C ALA A 47 -7.59 3.41 -12.85
N LEU A 48 -7.13 3.19 -11.62
CA LEU A 48 -7.74 3.77 -10.42
C LEU A 48 -7.61 5.29 -10.46
N PHE A 49 -8.70 5.99 -10.19
CA PHE A 49 -8.76 7.46 -10.22
C PHE A 49 -9.31 8.06 -8.93
N LYS A 50 -9.81 7.23 -8.01
CA LYS A 50 -10.37 7.70 -6.74
C LYS A 50 -9.23 8.01 -5.77
N THR A 51 -9.25 9.20 -5.19
CA THR A 51 -8.22 9.69 -4.26
C THR A 51 -8.57 9.53 -2.79
N GLN A 52 -9.86 9.31 -2.48
CA GLN A 52 -10.37 9.23 -1.11
C GLN A 52 -9.95 7.97 -0.33
N TYR A 53 -9.30 7.01 -0.99
CA TYR A 53 -8.79 5.79 -0.36
C TYR A 53 -7.36 5.52 -0.81
N LEU A 54 -6.58 4.94 0.10
CA LEU A 54 -5.31 4.33 -0.28
C LEU A 54 -5.58 2.97 -0.92
N TYR A 55 -4.94 2.74 -2.05
CA TYR A 55 -4.96 1.47 -2.75
C TYR A 55 -3.58 0.84 -2.75
N MET A 56 -3.52 -0.47 -2.74
CA MET A 56 -2.28 -1.23 -2.74
C MET A 56 -2.36 -2.35 -3.75
N MET A 57 -1.32 -2.49 -4.57
CA MET A 57 -1.12 -3.68 -5.39
C MET A 57 0.04 -4.49 -4.82
N TYR A 58 -0.22 -5.74 -4.48
CA TYR A 58 0.75 -6.66 -3.93
C TYR A 58 0.82 -7.93 -4.79
N VAL A 59 1.87 -8.04 -5.57
CA VAL A 59 2.15 -9.22 -6.40
C VAL A 59 3.20 -10.07 -5.72
N TRP A 60 3.05 -11.39 -5.82
CA TRP A 60 4.04 -12.32 -5.32
C TRP A 60 4.26 -13.48 -6.30
N GLY A 61 5.30 -14.24 -6.06
CA GLY A 61 5.65 -15.43 -6.82
C GLY A 61 7.08 -15.85 -6.53
N HIS A 62 7.57 -16.81 -7.28
CA HIS A 62 8.92 -17.35 -7.12
C HIS A 62 9.69 -17.27 -8.45
N SER A 63 10.97 -16.94 -8.39
CA SER A 63 11.80 -16.81 -9.60
C SER A 63 11.95 -18.12 -10.40
N PHE A 64 11.85 -19.26 -9.74
CA PHE A 64 11.92 -20.57 -10.41
C PHE A 64 10.67 -20.93 -11.23
N GLU A 65 9.60 -20.16 -11.09
CA GLU A 65 8.35 -20.33 -11.84
C GLU A 65 8.40 -19.69 -13.23
N PHE A 66 9.42 -18.88 -13.51
CA PHE A 66 9.68 -18.30 -14.83
C PHE A 66 10.40 -19.33 -15.69
N THR A 67 9.63 -20.20 -16.34
CA THR A 67 10.14 -21.38 -17.05
C THR A 67 10.33 -21.18 -18.55
N CYS A 68 9.73 -20.13 -19.11
CA CYS A 68 9.83 -19.80 -20.54
C CYS A 68 9.84 -18.29 -20.77
N GLU A 69 10.16 -17.89 -22.01
CA GLU A 69 10.24 -16.49 -22.42
C GLU A 69 8.91 -15.73 -22.20
N ALA A 70 7.78 -16.39 -22.43
CA ALA A 70 6.46 -15.80 -22.24
C ALA A 70 6.18 -15.38 -20.78
N ASP A 71 6.73 -16.09 -19.80
CA ASP A 71 6.60 -15.73 -18.38
C ASP A 71 7.33 -14.41 -18.10
N TRP A 72 8.54 -14.25 -18.67
CA TRP A 72 9.32 -13.02 -18.56
C TRP A 72 8.66 -11.86 -19.31
N GLU A 73 8.20 -12.07 -20.54
CA GLU A 73 7.47 -11.06 -21.31
C GLU A 73 6.22 -10.55 -20.55
N GLN A 74 5.49 -11.46 -19.91
CA GLN A 74 4.33 -11.07 -19.09
C GLN A 74 4.74 -10.16 -17.94
N MET A 75 5.84 -10.48 -17.24
CA MET A 75 6.33 -9.68 -16.13
C MET A 75 6.86 -8.33 -16.62
N GLU A 76 7.60 -8.28 -17.71
CA GLU A 76 8.08 -7.03 -18.32
C GLU A 76 6.91 -6.12 -18.68
N ARG A 77 5.89 -6.65 -19.36
CA ARG A 77 4.66 -5.90 -19.68
C ARG A 77 3.93 -5.40 -18.46
N PHE A 78 3.94 -6.17 -17.38
CA PHE A 78 3.37 -5.72 -16.11
C PHE A 78 4.21 -4.58 -15.50
N CYS A 79 5.53 -4.71 -15.49
CA CYS A 79 6.41 -3.65 -15.00
C CYS A 79 6.26 -2.35 -15.80
N ASP A 80 6.20 -2.44 -17.13
CA ASP A 80 5.97 -1.27 -18.00
C ASP A 80 4.64 -0.57 -17.69
N LEU A 81 3.61 -1.36 -17.34
CA LEU A 81 2.28 -0.84 -17.02
C LEU A 81 2.24 -0.07 -15.70
N VAL A 82 2.99 -0.52 -14.70
CA VAL A 82 2.91 0.03 -13.35
C VAL A 82 4.10 0.90 -12.96
N ALA A 83 5.22 0.87 -13.70
CA ALA A 83 6.43 1.63 -13.38
C ALA A 83 6.31 3.13 -13.71
N GLY A 84 7.12 3.94 -13.02
CA GLY A 84 7.31 5.37 -13.33
C GLY A 84 6.09 6.25 -13.11
N ARG A 85 5.10 5.83 -12.35
CA ARG A 85 3.88 6.59 -12.06
C ARG A 85 4.09 7.54 -10.90
N GLU A 86 3.77 8.81 -11.10
CA GLU A 86 3.90 9.87 -10.08
C GLU A 86 2.88 9.72 -8.94
N ASP A 87 1.77 9.02 -9.19
CA ASP A 87 0.70 8.76 -8.23
C ASP A 87 0.89 7.45 -7.45
N THR A 88 2.03 6.78 -7.62
CA THR A 88 2.29 5.47 -7.04
C THR A 88 3.58 5.48 -6.21
N TRP A 89 3.46 5.10 -4.95
CA TRP A 89 4.59 4.86 -4.08
C TRP A 89 5.06 3.40 -4.19
N TYR A 90 6.30 3.21 -4.64
CA TYR A 90 6.95 1.89 -4.73
C TYR A 90 7.69 1.63 -3.42
N ALA A 91 7.19 0.70 -2.64
CA ALA A 91 7.66 0.48 -1.28
C ALA A 91 7.83 -1.01 -0.95
N THR A 92 8.70 -1.28 -0.01
CA THR A 92 8.81 -2.60 0.62
C THR A 92 7.64 -2.83 1.59
N ASN A 93 7.34 -4.08 1.88
CA ASN A 93 6.28 -4.43 2.82
C ASN A 93 6.45 -3.77 4.19
N ILE A 94 7.68 -3.68 4.69
CA ILE A 94 7.93 -3.06 6.00
C ILE A 94 7.71 -1.55 5.97
N GLU A 95 8.06 -0.87 4.89
CA GLU A 95 7.80 0.56 4.72
C GLU A 95 6.30 0.86 4.72
N ILE A 96 5.51 0.00 4.06
CA ILE A 96 4.04 0.12 4.04
C ILE A 96 3.49 -0.08 5.47
N VAL A 97 3.94 -1.11 6.18
CA VAL A 97 3.53 -1.38 7.56
C VAL A 97 3.87 -0.20 8.46
N ASP A 98 5.11 0.30 8.39
CA ASP A 98 5.57 1.46 9.16
C ASP A 98 4.70 2.69 8.92
N TYR A 99 4.45 3.02 7.64
CA TYR A 99 3.65 4.18 7.28
C TYR A 99 2.22 4.08 7.79
N LEU A 100 1.58 2.93 7.60
CA LEU A 100 0.18 2.73 8.00
C LEU A 100 0.00 2.64 9.52
N GLU A 101 0.98 2.07 10.24
CA GLU A 101 0.98 2.11 11.71
C GLU A 101 1.12 3.55 12.23
N ASP A 102 2.02 4.34 11.64
CA ASP A 102 2.18 5.74 11.99
C ASP A 102 0.93 6.57 11.64
N ALA A 103 0.32 6.34 10.47
CA ALA A 103 -0.92 7.00 10.08
C ALA A 103 -2.08 6.70 11.04
N ARG A 104 -2.18 5.46 11.53
CA ARG A 104 -3.19 5.07 12.54
C ARG A 104 -2.98 5.73 13.92
N ARG A 105 -1.82 6.32 14.16
CA ARG A 105 -1.48 7.02 15.41
C ARG A 105 -1.79 8.51 15.37
N LEU A 106 -2.19 9.05 14.22
CA LEU A 106 -2.62 10.45 14.13
C LEU A 106 -3.72 10.74 15.17
N GLN A 107 -3.59 11.86 15.83
CA GLN A 107 -4.48 12.30 16.91
C GLN A 107 -5.28 13.51 16.44
N PHE A 108 -6.60 13.36 16.38
CA PHE A 108 -7.50 14.44 15.98
C PHE A 108 -8.21 15.02 17.19
N THR A 109 -8.51 16.31 17.15
CA THR A 109 -9.49 16.91 18.06
C THR A 109 -10.88 16.34 17.83
N VAL A 110 -11.78 16.52 18.80
CA VAL A 110 -13.17 16.09 18.67
C VAL A 110 -13.88 16.76 17.47
N ALA A 111 -13.52 18.00 17.16
CA ALA A 111 -14.04 18.73 16.01
C ALA A 111 -13.38 18.34 14.69
N ALA A 112 -12.33 17.50 14.73
CA ALA A 112 -11.49 17.13 13.59
C ALA A 112 -10.86 18.32 12.85
N ASP A 113 -10.69 19.45 13.53
CA ASP A 113 -10.12 20.69 13.00
C ASP A 113 -8.61 20.82 13.25
N ILE A 114 -8.06 20.03 14.14
CA ILE A 114 -6.62 19.95 14.43
C ILE A 114 -6.17 18.49 14.41
N VAL A 115 -5.00 18.24 13.83
CA VAL A 115 -4.35 16.93 13.84
C VAL A 115 -2.94 17.05 14.40
N HIS A 116 -2.55 16.10 15.26
CA HIS A 116 -1.19 15.92 15.73
C HIS A 116 -0.62 14.62 15.20
N ASN A 117 0.60 14.67 14.64
CA ASN A 117 1.36 13.53 14.17
C ASN A 117 2.43 13.15 15.21
N PRO A 118 2.26 12.11 16.01
CA PRO A 118 3.27 11.69 16.99
C PRO A 118 4.44 10.89 16.39
N ALA A 119 4.38 10.57 15.08
CA ALA A 119 5.44 9.85 14.39
C ALA A 119 6.62 10.78 14.00
N ALA A 120 7.74 10.19 13.62
CA ALA A 120 8.90 10.94 13.13
C ALA A 120 8.82 11.30 11.63
N ARG A 121 7.99 10.58 10.87
CA ARG A 121 7.80 10.78 9.42
C ARG A 121 6.57 11.64 9.14
N SER A 122 6.56 12.30 7.99
CA SER A 122 5.37 12.98 7.49
C SER A 122 4.29 11.96 7.13
N ILE A 123 3.04 12.30 7.45
CA ILE A 123 1.85 11.54 7.05
C ILE A 123 0.97 12.45 6.20
N TRP A 124 0.44 11.91 5.12
CA TRP A 124 -0.47 12.64 4.24
C TRP A 124 -1.91 12.23 4.52
N ILE A 125 -2.79 13.21 4.59
CA ILE A 125 -4.24 13.01 4.70
C ILE A 125 -4.95 13.80 3.60
N GLU A 126 -6.19 13.46 3.33
CA GLU A 126 -7.07 14.23 2.45
C GLU A 126 -8.19 14.85 3.31
N VAL A 127 -8.42 16.14 3.13
CA VAL A 127 -9.49 16.90 3.79
C VAL A 127 -10.20 17.71 2.71
N ASP A 128 -11.48 17.45 2.50
CA ASP A 128 -12.33 18.15 1.51
C ASP A 128 -11.74 18.16 0.07
N GLY A 129 -10.97 17.13 -0.29
CA GLY A 129 -10.32 16.97 -1.59
C GLY A 129 -8.90 17.53 -1.67
N ASP A 130 -8.44 18.24 -0.66
CA ASP A 130 -7.06 18.76 -0.58
C ASP A 130 -6.14 17.78 0.15
N ARG A 131 -4.93 17.58 -0.39
CA ARG A 131 -3.90 16.74 0.23
C ARG A 131 -3.06 17.58 1.17
N ILE A 132 -3.06 17.21 2.44
CA ILE A 132 -2.36 17.93 3.52
C ILE A 132 -1.25 17.05 4.07
N GLU A 133 -0.03 17.58 4.08
CA GLU A 133 1.09 16.96 4.78
C GLU A 133 1.04 17.32 6.26
N ILE A 134 1.14 16.29 7.11
CA ILE A 134 1.29 16.46 8.55
C ILE A 134 2.73 16.04 8.91
N PRO A 135 3.66 16.99 9.05
CA PRO A 135 5.05 16.67 9.34
C PRO A 135 5.21 15.91 10.67
N GLY A 136 6.29 15.12 10.77
CA GLY A 136 6.58 14.37 11.99
C GLY A 136 6.73 15.27 13.21
N GLY A 137 6.04 14.96 14.30
CA GLY A 137 6.00 15.73 15.53
C GLY A 137 5.16 17.02 15.47
N ALA A 138 4.55 17.33 14.32
CA ALA A 138 3.80 18.58 14.16
C ALA A 138 2.34 18.45 14.59
N THR A 139 1.77 19.62 14.92
CA THR A 139 0.33 19.82 15.08
C THR A 139 -0.13 20.81 14.01
N VAL A 140 -1.12 20.43 13.22
CA VAL A 140 -1.60 21.20 12.05
C VAL A 140 -3.07 21.52 12.23
N GLN A 141 -3.45 22.76 11.95
CA GLN A 141 -4.84 23.19 11.84
C GLN A 141 -5.38 22.78 10.48
N LEU A 142 -6.50 22.06 10.48
CA LEU A 142 -7.26 21.70 9.29
C LEU A 142 -8.33 22.78 9.09
N SER A 143 -8.31 23.44 7.99
CA SER A 143 -9.26 24.54 7.67
C SER A 143 -10.44 24.01 6.88
#